data_78f1363ffe4a2a414c4e59099fdc7b7c
#
_entry.id   78f1363ffe4a2a414c4e59099fdc7b7c
#
_cell.length_a   1.000
_cell.length_b   1.000
_cell.length_c   1.000
_cell.angle_alpha   90.00
_cell.angle_beta   90.00
_cell.angle_gamma   90.00
#
_symmetry.space_group_name_H-M   'P 1'
#
loop_
_entity.id
_entity.type
_entity.pdbx_description
1 polymer ?
#
loop_
_entity_poly.entity_id
_entity_poly.type
_entity_poly.pdbx_seq_one_letter_code
_entity_poly.pdbx_strand_id
1 'polypeptide(L)'
;MSAATLPHDPKWARAHTLFSPSNSNADFALIGVPAHESSISPTSAHLTPAAVREALARYSTFSTSHSIDLAGNSFTDLGDVQSPDGADGHARVKDAVKDLLNRHKLLVALGGDNSITYSVASGLWSDLSNVGLITFDAHHDLRDGDSNGSPIWQLIQAGLPGKNIVQIGIADFANSGEYSTRAKESGITVISRAELRTRSIADVVKQALDIAGVGGREIYVDLDVDVCDRSVVPACPASMPGGISADEIRQGAFLLAADTRVRAIDITEIDAALDSPDQRTVRLAALLVLEAATGLASRLALL
;
A
#
# COMPACT_ATOMS: atom_id res chain seq x y z
N MET A 1 7.99 22.38 13.00
CA MET A 1 7.81 23.65 12.28
C MET A 1 6.36 23.69 11.81
N SER A 2 5.61 24.73 12.17
CA SER A 2 4.21 24.85 11.73
C SER A 2 4.15 24.76 10.21
N ALA A 3 3.18 24.03 9.66
CA ALA A 3 2.92 23.98 8.23
C ALA A 3 2.83 25.44 7.74
N ALA A 4 3.80 25.85 6.92
CA ALA A 4 3.74 27.15 6.27
C ALA A 4 2.44 27.14 5.47
N THR A 5 1.57 28.11 5.73
CA THR A 5 0.29 28.25 5.01
C THR A 5 0.62 28.34 3.53
N LEU A 6 0.27 27.28 2.78
CA LEU A 6 0.52 27.26 1.34
C LEU A 6 -0.27 28.42 0.70
N PRO A 7 0.31 29.15 -0.26
CA PRO A 7 -0.38 30.26 -0.91
C PRO A 7 -1.67 29.78 -1.58
N HIS A 8 -2.73 30.55 -1.44
CA HIS A 8 -4.00 30.28 -2.13
C HIS A 8 -3.84 30.62 -3.61
N ASP A 9 -4.08 29.64 -4.48
CA ASP A 9 -4.18 29.80 -5.93
C ASP A 9 -5.50 29.19 -6.39
N PRO A 10 -6.46 29.98 -6.87
CA PRO A 10 -7.78 29.47 -7.29
C PRO A 10 -7.71 28.54 -8.53
N LYS A 11 -6.60 28.55 -9.27
CA LYS A 11 -6.36 27.64 -10.41
C LYS A 11 -5.61 26.38 -10.03
N TRP A 12 -5.24 26.25 -8.75
CA TRP A 12 -4.51 25.09 -8.24
C TRP A 12 -5.34 24.38 -7.18
N ALA A 13 -6.27 23.52 -7.60
CA ALA A 13 -7.00 22.66 -6.68
C ALA A 13 -6.02 21.75 -5.93
N ARG A 14 -6.13 21.69 -4.60
CA ARG A 14 -5.24 20.90 -3.75
C ARG A 14 -5.80 19.52 -3.52
N ALA A 15 -4.96 18.48 -3.65
CA ALA A 15 -5.39 17.08 -3.58
C ALA A 15 -6.03 16.68 -2.24
N HIS A 16 -5.63 17.28 -1.11
CA HIS A 16 -6.27 17.00 0.19
C HIS A 16 -7.76 17.36 0.21
N THR A 17 -8.22 18.30 -0.64
CA THR A 17 -9.64 18.68 -0.71
C THR A 17 -10.53 17.63 -1.36
N LEU A 18 -9.95 16.62 -2.01
CA LEU A 18 -10.68 15.48 -2.58
C LEU A 18 -11.31 14.62 -1.47
N PHE A 19 -10.63 14.49 -0.33
CA PHE A 19 -10.98 13.57 0.73
C PHE A 19 -11.87 14.24 1.77
N SER A 20 -13.19 14.05 1.62
CA SER A 20 -14.20 14.55 2.57
C SER A 20 -14.82 13.38 3.34
N PRO A 21 -15.02 13.47 4.66
CA PRO A 21 -15.61 12.40 5.45
C PRO A 21 -17.11 12.19 5.18
N SER A 22 -17.72 12.97 4.31
CA SER A 22 -19.19 13.02 4.13
C SER A 22 -19.76 12.08 3.04
N ASN A 23 -18.92 11.36 2.27
CA ASN A 23 -19.39 10.54 1.16
C ASN A 23 -19.27 9.04 1.44
N SER A 24 -20.30 8.44 2.04
CA SER A 24 -20.32 7.02 2.42
C SER A 24 -20.29 6.04 1.24
N ASN A 25 -20.50 6.50 0.01
CA ASN A 25 -20.55 5.67 -1.21
C ASN A 25 -19.55 6.18 -2.28
N ALA A 26 -18.47 6.81 -1.86
CA ALA A 26 -17.40 7.21 -2.78
C ALA A 26 -16.77 5.99 -3.46
N ASP A 27 -16.34 6.15 -4.71
CA ASP A 27 -15.63 5.08 -5.42
C ASP A 27 -14.28 4.75 -4.78
N PHE A 28 -13.60 5.76 -4.23
CA PHE A 28 -12.32 5.64 -3.53
C PHE A 28 -12.48 5.96 -2.05
N ALA A 29 -12.01 5.07 -1.18
CA ALA A 29 -11.96 5.29 0.26
C ALA A 29 -10.52 5.27 0.78
N LEU A 30 -10.20 6.19 1.68
CA LEU A 30 -8.94 6.27 2.42
C LEU A 30 -9.22 5.95 3.88
N ILE A 31 -8.41 5.09 4.50
CA ILE A 31 -8.48 4.78 5.94
C ILE A 31 -7.06 4.76 6.53
N GLY A 32 -6.88 5.27 7.74
CA GLY A 32 -5.62 5.15 8.47
C GLY A 32 -5.63 3.96 9.43
N VAL A 33 -4.53 3.21 9.47
CA VAL A 33 -4.31 2.12 10.41
C VAL A 33 -2.94 2.32 11.07
N PRO A 34 -2.84 3.15 12.12
CA PRO A 34 -1.58 3.59 12.73
C PRO A 34 -0.95 2.53 13.65
N ALA A 35 -0.78 1.28 13.19
CA ALA A 35 -0.11 0.21 13.92
C ALA A 35 1.42 0.44 13.96
N HIS A 36 2.07 0.05 15.06
CA HIS A 36 3.52 0.27 15.24
C HIS A 36 4.16 -0.57 16.36
N GLU A 37 3.34 -1.17 17.25
CA GLU A 37 3.87 -1.84 18.44
C GLU A 37 4.48 -3.22 18.12
N SER A 38 4.09 -3.85 17.03
CA SER A 38 4.62 -5.14 16.57
C SER A 38 5.85 -5.00 15.67
N SER A 39 6.29 -3.78 15.41
CA SER A 39 7.44 -3.51 14.55
C SER A 39 8.74 -4.05 15.14
N ILE A 40 9.52 -4.76 14.31
CA ILE A 40 10.83 -5.32 14.69
C ILE A 40 11.84 -4.22 14.97
N SER A 41 11.77 -3.12 14.24
CA SER A 41 12.58 -1.92 14.44
C SER A 41 11.81 -0.88 15.24
N PRO A 42 12.43 -0.14 16.18
CA PRO A 42 11.78 0.99 16.81
C PRO A 42 11.27 1.98 15.76
N THR A 43 9.99 2.38 15.87
CA THR A 43 9.35 3.23 14.88
C THR A 43 8.26 4.12 15.50
N SER A 44 8.02 5.28 14.89
CA SER A 44 6.87 6.14 15.13
C SER A 44 5.89 6.08 13.93
N ALA A 45 5.77 4.91 13.30
CA ALA A 45 4.94 4.72 12.10
C ALA A 45 3.46 5.09 12.32
N HIS A 46 2.97 5.08 13.57
CA HIS A 46 1.62 5.56 13.92
C HIS A 46 1.34 7.01 13.53
N LEU A 47 2.37 7.82 13.29
CA LEU A 47 2.20 9.21 12.85
C LEU A 47 1.99 9.34 11.33
N THR A 48 2.22 8.28 10.59
CA THR A 48 2.25 8.29 9.12
C THR A 48 0.91 8.62 8.48
N PRO A 49 -0.25 8.07 8.90
CA PRO A 49 -1.52 8.41 8.26
C PRO A 49 -1.83 9.91 8.28
N ALA A 50 -1.59 10.58 9.41
CA ALA A 50 -1.78 12.03 9.53
C ALA A 50 -0.79 12.82 8.66
N ALA A 51 0.49 12.42 8.63
CA ALA A 51 1.53 13.08 7.85
C ALA A 51 1.27 12.97 6.34
N VAL A 52 0.79 11.83 5.85
CA VAL A 52 0.43 11.61 4.43
C VAL A 52 -0.75 12.50 4.03
N ARG A 53 -1.79 12.58 4.87
CA ARG A 53 -2.93 13.50 4.63
C ARG A 53 -2.49 14.95 4.54
N GLU A 54 -1.59 15.40 5.42
CA GLU A 54 -1.01 16.74 5.35
C GLU A 54 -0.20 16.94 4.06
N ALA A 55 0.57 15.94 3.63
CA ALA A 55 1.39 16.02 2.43
C ALA A 55 0.55 16.13 1.15
N LEU A 56 -0.66 15.57 1.10
CA LEU A 56 -1.59 15.72 -0.04
C LEU A 56 -1.89 17.19 -0.35
N ALA A 57 -1.83 18.09 0.63
CA ALA A 57 -2.03 19.52 0.41
C ALA A 57 -0.96 20.17 -0.51
N ARG A 58 0.17 19.51 -0.73
CA ARG A 58 1.25 20.00 -1.59
C ARG A 58 0.97 19.77 -3.08
N TYR A 59 0.12 18.81 -3.41
CA TYR A 59 -0.13 18.35 -4.77
C TYR A 59 -1.42 18.91 -5.35
N SER A 60 -1.50 18.97 -6.69
CA SER A 60 -2.74 19.27 -7.40
C SER A 60 -3.58 18.01 -7.60
N THR A 61 -4.83 18.19 -8.03
CA THR A 61 -5.73 17.09 -8.39
C THR A 61 -5.50 16.55 -9.80
N PHE A 62 -4.60 17.16 -10.58
CA PHE A 62 -4.42 16.87 -12.00
C PHE A 62 -3.19 16.00 -12.29
N SER A 63 -3.42 14.86 -12.92
CA SER A 63 -2.39 13.98 -13.47
C SER A 63 -2.08 14.35 -14.91
N THR A 64 -0.91 14.95 -15.16
CA THR A 64 -0.49 15.41 -16.49
C THR A 64 -0.30 14.25 -17.45
N SER A 65 0.39 13.18 -17.03
CA SER A 65 0.72 12.02 -17.87
C SER A 65 -0.53 11.29 -18.39
N HIS A 66 -1.61 11.31 -17.58
CA HIS A 66 -2.87 10.63 -17.91
C HIS A 66 -3.97 11.59 -18.38
N SER A 67 -3.73 12.92 -18.29
CA SER A 67 -4.73 13.96 -18.57
C SER A 67 -6.03 13.78 -17.78
N ILE A 68 -5.92 13.35 -16.50
CA ILE A 68 -7.03 13.10 -15.59
C ILE A 68 -7.04 14.13 -14.48
N ASP A 69 -8.18 14.82 -14.29
CA ASP A 69 -8.43 15.60 -13.07
C ASP A 69 -9.27 14.78 -12.09
N LEU A 70 -8.68 14.45 -10.96
CA LEU A 70 -9.33 13.67 -9.91
C LEU A 70 -10.55 14.37 -9.29
N ALA A 71 -10.68 15.69 -9.43
CA ALA A 71 -11.84 16.43 -8.94
C ALA A 71 -13.18 15.96 -9.57
N GLY A 72 -13.13 15.25 -10.70
CA GLY A 72 -14.31 14.64 -11.33
C GLY A 72 -14.74 13.29 -10.71
N ASN A 73 -14.01 12.77 -9.74
CA ASN A 73 -14.28 11.47 -9.11
C ASN A 73 -14.75 11.63 -7.65
N SER A 74 -15.21 10.53 -7.05
CA SER A 74 -15.73 10.56 -5.69
C SER A 74 -14.75 9.89 -4.70
N PHE A 75 -14.43 10.64 -3.64
CA PHE A 75 -13.46 10.24 -2.60
C PHE A 75 -14.06 10.40 -1.21
N THR A 76 -13.62 9.56 -0.28
CA THR A 76 -13.93 9.72 1.15
C THR A 76 -12.71 9.40 2.00
N ASP A 77 -12.59 10.06 3.16
CA ASP A 77 -11.64 9.72 4.21
C ASP A 77 -12.43 9.17 5.41
N LEU A 78 -12.15 7.94 5.78
CA LEU A 78 -12.82 7.23 6.87
C LEU A 78 -12.18 7.49 8.24
N GLY A 79 -11.10 8.31 8.28
CA GLY A 79 -10.35 8.57 9.51
C GLY A 79 -9.41 7.40 9.88
N ASP A 80 -9.00 7.37 11.15
CA ASP A 80 -8.05 6.38 11.65
C ASP A 80 -8.71 5.36 12.58
N VAL A 81 -8.34 4.09 12.42
CA VAL A 81 -8.68 3.03 13.37
C VAL A 81 -7.96 3.29 14.69
N GLN A 82 -8.69 3.31 15.79
CA GLN A 82 -8.13 3.56 17.12
C GLN A 82 -7.49 2.30 17.70
N SER A 83 -6.29 2.43 18.26
CA SER A 83 -5.53 1.35 18.90
C SER A 83 -5.46 0.07 18.05
N PRO A 84 -4.85 0.10 16.85
CA PRO A 84 -4.86 -1.01 15.90
C PRO A 84 -3.91 -2.16 16.27
N ASP A 85 -3.10 -1.99 17.32
CA ASP A 85 -2.04 -2.94 17.68
C ASP A 85 -2.56 -4.10 18.55
N GLY A 86 -1.85 -5.25 18.47
CA GLY A 86 -2.15 -6.47 19.21
C GLY A 86 -3.42 -7.19 18.73
N ALA A 87 -3.74 -8.30 19.37
CA ALA A 87 -4.86 -9.17 18.96
C ALA A 87 -6.23 -8.45 18.95
N ASP A 88 -6.50 -7.62 19.97
CA ASP A 88 -7.71 -6.81 20.03
C ASP A 88 -7.67 -5.67 18.97
N GLY A 89 -6.48 -5.17 18.65
CA GLY A 89 -6.28 -4.19 17.59
C GLY A 89 -6.57 -4.78 16.22
N HIS A 90 -6.05 -5.96 15.93
CA HIS A 90 -6.38 -6.69 14.70
C HIS A 90 -7.90 -6.89 14.55
N ALA A 91 -8.60 -7.23 15.63
CA ALA A 91 -10.06 -7.36 15.59
C ALA A 91 -10.73 -6.01 15.26
N ARG A 92 -10.28 -4.89 15.88
CA ARG A 92 -10.81 -3.56 15.57
C ARG A 92 -10.57 -3.16 14.11
N VAL A 93 -9.40 -3.44 13.57
CA VAL A 93 -9.10 -3.19 12.16
C VAL A 93 -10.01 -3.99 11.25
N LYS A 94 -10.16 -5.31 11.51
CA LYS A 94 -11.05 -6.19 10.74
C LYS A 94 -12.50 -5.68 10.76
N ASP A 95 -13.00 -5.28 11.92
CA ASP A 95 -14.35 -4.73 12.04
C ASP A 95 -14.50 -3.40 11.31
N ALA A 96 -13.49 -2.53 11.35
CA ALA A 96 -13.51 -1.23 10.68
C ALA A 96 -13.53 -1.35 9.15
N VAL A 97 -12.85 -2.35 8.58
CA VAL A 97 -12.78 -2.51 7.12
C VAL A 97 -13.85 -3.46 6.57
N LYS A 98 -14.52 -4.19 7.43
CA LYS A 98 -15.60 -5.10 7.06
C LYS A 98 -16.65 -4.39 6.20
N ASP A 99 -17.06 -5.01 5.13
CA ASP A 99 -18.06 -4.50 4.19
C ASP A 99 -17.68 -3.24 3.40
N LEU A 100 -16.44 -2.69 3.53
CA LEU A 100 -16.04 -1.50 2.78
C LEU A 100 -16.02 -1.77 1.26
N LEU A 101 -15.65 -2.97 0.82
CA LEU A 101 -15.64 -3.34 -0.60
C LEU A 101 -17.03 -3.43 -1.22
N ASN A 102 -18.09 -3.50 -0.41
CA ASN A 102 -19.47 -3.43 -0.88
C ASN A 102 -19.90 -1.99 -1.25
N ARG A 103 -19.17 -0.99 -0.73
CA ARG A 103 -19.48 0.44 -0.89
C ARG A 103 -18.46 1.19 -1.73
N HIS A 104 -17.23 0.70 -1.78
CA HIS A 104 -16.11 1.36 -2.45
C HIS A 104 -15.49 0.43 -3.49
N LYS A 105 -15.06 0.99 -4.61
CA LYS A 105 -14.40 0.25 -5.69
C LYS A 105 -12.91 0.02 -5.40
N LEU A 106 -12.30 0.95 -4.65
CA LEU A 106 -10.92 0.85 -4.19
C LEU A 106 -10.79 1.43 -2.78
N LEU A 107 -10.24 0.64 -1.87
CA LEU A 107 -9.80 1.08 -0.55
C LEU A 107 -8.30 1.30 -0.56
N VAL A 108 -7.82 2.42 0.01
CA VAL A 108 -6.41 2.61 0.33
C VAL A 108 -6.26 2.73 1.85
N ALA A 109 -5.46 1.85 2.44
CA ALA A 109 -5.11 1.88 3.84
C ALA A 109 -3.73 2.55 4.02
N LEU A 110 -3.68 3.63 4.81
CA LEU A 110 -2.42 4.24 5.21
C LEU A 110 -1.91 3.55 6.47
N GLY A 111 -0.84 2.78 6.36
CA GLY A 111 -0.17 2.16 7.49
C GLY A 111 0.56 3.21 8.34
N GLY A 112 0.89 2.81 9.41
CA GLY A 112 1.78 2.20 10.32
C GLY A 112 2.84 1.27 9.70
N ASP A 113 3.17 0.31 10.50
CA ASP A 113 4.06 -0.77 10.07
C ASP A 113 3.31 -1.81 9.20
N ASN A 114 4.04 -2.77 8.63
CA ASN A 114 3.48 -3.74 7.67
C ASN A 114 2.56 -4.81 8.31
N SER A 115 2.41 -4.86 9.62
CA SER A 115 1.48 -5.78 10.30
C SER A 115 0.02 -5.57 9.89
N ILE A 116 -0.32 -4.38 9.39
CA ILE A 116 -1.68 -4.04 8.98
C ILE A 116 -2.17 -4.87 7.78
N THR A 117 -1.26 -5.31 6.90
CA THR A 117 -1.58 -6.11 5.71
C THR A 117 -2.39 -7.35 6.07
N TYR A 118 -2.04 -8.04 7.18
CA TYR A 118 -2.83 -9.16 7.68
C TYR A 118 -4.22 -8.75 8.16
N SER A 119 -4.31 -7.73 8.99
CA SER A 119 -5.57 -7.34 9.63
C SER A 119 -6.54 -6.69 8.63
N VAL A 120 -6.05 -5.87 7.70
CA VAL A 120 -6.88 -5.26 6.65
C VAL A 120 -7.37 -6.32 5.67
N ALA A 121 -6.47 -7.13 5.08
CA ALA A 121 -6.88 -8.15 4.11
C ALA A 121 -7.87 -9.16 4.72
N SER A 122 -7.60 -9.69 5.93
CA SER A 122 -8.49 -10.65 6.58
C SER A 122 -9.79 -10.04 7.12
N GLY A 123 -9.89 -8.71 7.21
CA GLY A 123 -11.13 -8.01 7.52
C GLY A 123 -11.99 -7.76 6.29
N LEU A 124 -11.36 -7.51 5.13
CA LEU A 124 -12.05 -7.28 3.86
C LEU A 124 -12.65 -8.55 3.27
N TRP A 125 -11.98 -9.69 3.44
CA TRP A 125 -12.44 -10.98 2.96
C TRP A 125 -12.51 -12.01 4.09
N SER A 126 -13.70 -12.51 4.34
CA SER A 126 -13.91 -13.57 5.34
C SER A 126 -13.39 -14.94 4.87
N ASP A 127 -13.24 -15.13 3.56
CA ASP A 127 -12.65 -16.30 2.92
C ASP A 127 -11.50 -15.84 2.00
N LEU A 128 -10.28 -16.14 2.40
CA LEU A 128 -9.07 -15.80 1.65
C LEU A 128 -8.72 -16.82 0.55
N SER A 129 -9.42 -17.95 0.47
CA SER A 129 -9.08 -19.03 -0.47
C SER A 129 -9.18 -18.60 -1.94
N ASN A 130 -9.98 -17.58 -2.24
CA ASN A 130 -10.17 -17.03 -3.58
C ASN A 130 -9.73 -15.56 -3.69
N VAL A 131 -8.74 -15.15 -2.91
CA VAL A 131 -8.12 -13.81 -2.97
C VAL A 131 -6.72 -13.93 -3.57
N GLY A 132 -6.30 -12.94 -4.34
CA GLY A 132 -4.94 -12.75 -4.78
C GLY A 132 -4.21 -11.71 -3.94
N LEU A 133 -2.89 -11.85 -3.81
CA LEU A 133 -2.04 -10.88 -3.13
C LEU A 133 -0.85 -10.52 -4.01
N ILE A 134 -0.57 -9.22 -4.12
CA ILE A 134 0.65 -8.71 -4.76
C ILE A 134 1.34 -7.82 -3.76
N THR A 135 2.63 -8.08 -3.47
CA THR A 135 3.44 -7.21 -2.64
C THR A 135 4.55 -6.54 -3.44
N PHE A 136 4.79 -5.27 -3.19
CA PHE A 136 6.04 -4.58 -3.49
C PHE A 136 6.80 -4.46 -2.17
N ASP A 137 7.86 -5.25 -2.00
CA ASP A 137 8.52 -5.43 -0.71
C ASP A 137 9.95 -5.96 -0.92
N ALA A 138 10.90 -5.54 -0.11
CA ALA A 138 12.25 -6.12 -0.06
C ALA A 138 12.29 -7.45 0.72
N HIS A 139 11.26 -7.72 1.53
CA HIS A 139 11.17 -8.87 2.43
C HIS A 139 10.08 -9.85 2.00
N HIS A 140 10.19 -11.10 2.49
CA HIS A 140 9.14 -12.11 2.27
C HIS A 140 7.97 -11.99 3.24
N ASP A 141 8.19 -11.42 4.40
CA ASP A 141 7.24 -11.31 5.50
C ASP A 141 6.61 -12.64 5.93
N LEU A 142 7.48 -13.64 5.96
CA LEU A 142 7.17 -15.03 6.31
C LEU A 142 7.74 -15.44 7.68
N ARG A 143 8.00 -14.47 8.58
CA ARG A 143 8.48 -14.76 9.93
C ARG A 143 7.42 -15.46 10.76
N ASP A 144 7.86 -16.25 11.73
CA ASP A 144 6.96 -16.81 12.74
C ASP A 144 6.55 -15.74 13.74
N GLY A 145 5.35 -15.85 14.30
CA GLY A 145 4.85 -14.95 15.33
C GLY A 145 3.98 -13.82 14.75
N ASP A 146 3.86 -12.76 15.56
CA ASP A 146 3.05 -11.59 15.27
C ASP A 146 3.97 -10.34 15.25
N SER A 147 4.37 -9.95 14.06
CA SER A 147 5.22 -8.78 13.83
C SER A 147 4.99 -8.20 12.43
N ASN A 148 5.54 -7.02 12.16
CA ASN A 148 5.53 -6.44 10.81
C ASN A 148 6.28 -7.28 9.76
N GLY A 149 7.10 -8.25 10.15
CA GLY A 149 7.74 -9.22 9.26
C GLY A 149 6.99 -10.55 9.10
N SER A 150 5.71 -10.60 9.49
CA SER A 150 4.91 -11.84 9.53
C SER A 150 3.59 -11.81 8.75
N PRO A 151 3.10 -10.69 8.19
CA PRO A 151 1.73 -10.60 7.69
C PRO A 151 1.44 -11.59 6.57
N ILE A 152 2.39 -11.86 5.69
CA ILE A 152 2.18 -12.81 4.59
C ILE A 152 2.05 -14.23 5.12
N TRP A 153 2.85 -14.60 6.14
CA TRP A 153 2.71 -15.90 6.79
C TRP A 153 1.37 -16.05 7.51
N GLN A 154 0.94 -15.02 8.22
CA GLN A 154 -0.37 -15.00 8.88
C GLN A 154 -1.53 -15.14 7.89
N LEU A 155 -1.47 -14.49 6.72
CA LEU A 155 -2.47 -14.64 5.66
C LEU A 155 -2.50 -16.06 5.08
N ILE A 156 -1.35 -16.71 4.89
CA ILE A 156 -1.28 -18.11 4.45
C ILE A 156 -1.91 -19.03 5.50
N GLN A 157 -1.59 -18.83 6.78
CA GLN A 157 -2.20 -19.60 7.87
C GLN A 157 -3.72 -19.35 8.00
N ALA A 158 -4.19 -18.17 7.61
CA ALA A 158 -5.60 -17.83 7.56
C ALA A 158 -6.33 -18.35 6.30
N GLY A 159 -5.62 -19.05 5.40
CA GLY A 159 -6.21 -19.71 4.25
C GLY A 159 -5.93 -19.10 2.89
N LEU A 160 -5.07 -18.06 2.78
CA LEU A 160 -4.63 -17.51 1.50
C LEU A 160 -3.67 -18.51 0.82
N PRO A 161 -3.99 -19.05 -0.37
CA PRO A 161 -3.08 -19.97 -1.03
C PRO A 161 -1.81 -19.26 -1.52
N GLY A 162 -0.63 -19.77 -1.20
CA GLY A 162 0.63 -19.16 -1.62
C GLY A 162 0.76 -19.02 -3.16
N LYS A 163 0.17 -19.92 -3.93
CA LYS A 163 0.11 -19.81 -5.41
C LYS A 163 -0.68 -18.58 -5.92
N ASN A 164 -1.44 -17.93 -5.07
CA ASN A 164 -2.17 -16.70 -5.37
C ASN A 164 -1.36 -15.45 -4.99
N ILE A 165 -0.14 -15.62 -4.46
CA ILE A 165 0.73 -14.55 -3.99
C ILE A 165 1.85 -14.31 -5.00
N VAL A 166 2.09 -13.03 -5.32
CA VAL A 166 3.24 -12.58 -6.10
C VAL A 166 3.97 -11.52 -5.30
N GLN A 167 5.25 -11.74 -5.03
CA GLN A 167 6.13 -10.80 -4.34
C GLN A 167 7.09 -10.15 -5.34
N ILE A 168 7.12 -8.82 -5.37
CA ILE A 168 7.91 -8.02 -6.31
C ILE A 168 8.95 -7.19 -5.54
N GLY A 169 10.22 -7.38 -5.85
CA GLY A 169 11.28 -6.55 -5.28
C GLY A 169 12.13 -7.22 -4.22
N ILE A 170 11.87 -8.51 -3.92
CA ILE A 170 12.61 -9.27 -2.89
C ILE A 170 14.11 -9.07 -3.07
N ALA A 171 14.74 -8.50 -2.02
CA ALA A 171 16.12 -8.04 -2.08
C ALA A 171 17.11 -9.09 -1.58
N ASP A 172 18.32 -9.06 -2.17
CA ASP A 172 19.45 -9.84 -1.70
C ASP A 172 19.83 -9.40 -0.28
N PHE A 173 20.14 -10.37 0.60
CA PHE A 173 20.54 -10.17 1.99
C PHE A 173 19.46 -9.59 2.94
N ALA A 174 18.24 -9.34 2.44
CA ALA A 174 17.10 -8.92 3.25
C ALA A 174 16.33 -10.10 3.88
N ASN A 175 16.58 -11.32 3.39
CA ASN A 175 15.84 -12.51 3.79
C ASN A 175 16.78 -13.68 4.15
N SER A 176 16.34 -14.55 5.07
CA SER A 176 17.07 -15.78 5.34
C SER A 176 16.81 -16.85 4.27
N GLY A 177 17.72 -17.82 4.13
CA GLY A 177 17.53 -18.97 3.26
C GLY A 177 16.32 -19.82 3.66
N GLU A 178 15.98 -19.86 4.95
CA GLU A 178 14.82 -20.57 5.49
C GLU A 178 13.51 -19.93 5.01
N TYR A 179 13.37 -18.59 5.08
CA TYR A 179 12.19 -17.90 4.61
C TYR A 179 12.07 -17.90 3.08
N SER A 180 13.18 -17.88 2.36
CA SER A 180 13.18 -18.08 0.90
C SER A 180 12.73 -19.50 0.53
N THR A 181 13.10 -20.51 1.31
CA THR A 181 12.62 -21.89 1.16
C THR A 181 11.12 -21.97 1.47
N ARG A 182 10.67 -21.34 2.57
CA ARG A 182 9.24 -21.24 2.94
C ARG A 182 8.40 -20.59 1.82
N ALA A 183 8.87 -19.50 1.22
CA ALA A 183 8.20 -18.87 0.09
C ALA A 183 8.00 -19.83 -1.09
N LYS A 184 9.06 -20.55 -1.46
CA LYS A 184 9.04 -21.56 -2.53
C LYS A 184 8.10 -22.72 -2.23
N GLU A 185 8.17 -23.29 -1.02
CA GLU A 185 7.33 -24.41 -0.59
C GLU A 185 5.86 -24.04 -0.49
N SER A 186 5.55 -22.78 -0.13
CA SER A 186 4.21 -22.23 -0.14
C SER A 186 3.67 -22.00 -1.56
N GLY A 187 4.52 -22.03 -2.58
CA GLY A 187 4.14 -21.80 -3.97
C GLY A 187 4.03 -20.32 -4.36
N ILE A 188 4.65 -19.42 -3.60
CA ILE A 188 4.69 -17.98 -3.88
C ILE A 188 5.50 -17.74 -5.15
N THR A 189 5.02 -16.88 -6.03
CA THR A 189 5.80 -16.37 -7.15
C THR A 189 6.64 -15.19 -6.67
N VAL A 190 7.96 -15.33 -6.75
CA VAL A 190 8.90 -14.30 -6.34
C VAL A 190 9.55 -13.68 -7.56
N ILE A 191 9.47 -12.36 -7.68
CA ILE A 191 10.18 -11.54 -8.67
C ILE A 191 11.20 -10.72 -7.90
N SER A 192 12.46 -11.12 -8.00
CA SER A 192 13.54 -10.52 -7.21
C SER A 192 13.86 -9.09 -7.64
N ARG A 193 14.48 -8.31 -6.75
CA ARG A 193 15.04 -6.99 -7.09
C ARG A 193 16.05 -7.08 -8.27
N ALA A 194 16.78 -8.18 -8.37
CA ALA A 194 17.73 -8.39 -9.46
C ALA A 194 17.05 -8.50 -10.82
N GLU A 195 15.88 -9.14 -10.90
CA GLU A 195 15.10 -9.24 -12.14
C GLU A 195 14.58 -7.87 -12.61
N LEU A 196 14.24 -6.97 -11.70
CA LEU A 196 13.77 -5.62 -12.02
C LEU A 196 14.83 -4.74 -12.71
N ARG A 197 16.11 -5.16 -12.73
CA ARG A 197 17.15 -4.44 -13.49
C ARG A 197 16.99 -4.57 -15.01
N THR A 198 16.30 -5.61 -15.46
CA THR A 198 16.18 -5.96 -16.90
C THR A 198 14.72 -6.05 -17.36
N ARG A 199 13.77 -5.92 -16.45
CA ARG A 199 12.34 -5.99 -16.74
C ARG A 199 11.67 -4.67 -16.39
N SER A 200 10.75 -4.23 -17.23
CA SER A 200 9.94 -3.04 -16.90
C SER A 200 8.95 -3.33 -15.78
N ILE A 201 8.62 -2.31 -14.99
CA ILE A 201 7.56 -2.42 -13.98
C ILE A 201 6.22 -2.81 -14.62
N ALA A 202 5.93 -2.31 -15.81
CA ALA A 202 4.70 -2.65 -16.53
C ALA A 202 4.60 -4.15 -16.85
N ASP A 203 5.69 -4.78 -17.32
CA ASP A 203 5.71 -6.22 -17.60
C ASP A 203 5.57 -7.05 -16.32
N VAL A 204 6.22 -6.61 -15.25
CA VAL A 204 6.19 -7.29 -13.95
C VAL A 204 4.80 -7.20 -13.32
N VAL A 205 4.20 -6.02 -13.30
CA VAL A 205 2.84 -5.81 -12.79
C VAL A 205 1.83 -6.62 -13.60
N LYS A 206 1.96 -6.62 -14.93
CA LYS A 206 1.10 -7.44 -15.78
C LYS A 206 1.19 -8.94 -15.40
N GLN A 207 2.39 -9.47 -15.24
CA GLN A 207 2.58 -10.86 -14.80
C GLN A 207 1.96 -11.11 -13.43
N ALA A 208 2.15 -10.20 -12.48
CA ALA A 208 1.60 -10.32 -11.12
C ALA A 208 0.07 -10.34 -11.14
N LEU A 209 -0.56 -9.45 -11.91
CA LEU A 209 -2.01 -9.41 -12.09
C LEU A 209 -2.54 -10.67 -12.78
N ASP A 210 -1.82 -11.21 -13.77
CA ASP A 210 -2.18 -12.44 -14.46
C ASP A 210 -2.14 -13.66 -13.52
N ILE A 211 -1.22 -13.70 -12.56
CA ILE A 211 -1.09 -14.79 -11.58
C ILE A 211 -2.08 -14.62 -10.43
N ALA A 212 -2.01 -13.48 -9.72
CA ALA A 212 -2.84 -13.24 -8.54
C ALA A 212 -4.33 -13.21 -8.86
N GLY A 213 -4.69 -12.66 -10.03
CA GLY A 213 -6.08 -12.49 -10.47
C GLY A 213 -6.64 -13.61 -11.34
N VAL A 214 -6.00 -14.79 -11.42
CA VAL A 214 -6.53 -15.94 -12.19
C VAL A 214 -7.98 -16.25 -11.80
N GLY A 215 -8.82 -16.46 -12.82
CA GLY A 215 -10.24 -16.76 -12.60
C GLY A 215 -11.09 -15.59 -12.13
N GLY A 216 -10.58 -14.36 -12.26
CA GLY A 216 -11.31 -13.15 -11.83
C GLY A 216 -11.23 -12.87 -10.32
N ARG A 217 -10.25 -13.46 -9.61
CA ARG A 217 -10.04 -13.20 -8.18
C ARG A 217 -9.86 -11.72 -7.91
N GLU A 218 -10.47 -11.24 -6.83
CA GLU A 218 -10.14 -9.94 -6.26
C GLU A 218 -8.73 -9.95 -5.68
N ILE A 219 -8.04 -8.82 -5.75
CA ILE A 219 -6.63 -8.71 -5.39
C ILE A 219 -6.47 -7.66 -4.29
N TYR A 220 -5.74 -8.03 -3.25
CA TYR A 220 -5.12 -7.12 -2.30
C TYR A 220 -3.71 -6.77 -2.75
N VAL A 221 -3.31 -5.52 -2.59
CA VAL A 221 -1.95 -5.04 -2.88
C VAL A 221 -1.34 -4.47 -1.61
N ASP A 222 -0.13 -4.88 -1.33
CA ASP A 222 0.71 -4.31 -0.29
C ASP A 222 1.86 -3.53 -0.95
N LEU A 223 1.97 -2.26 -0.61
CA LEU A 223 3.07 -1.37 -1.01
C LEU A 223 3.92 -1.05 0.22
N ASP A 224 4.77 -2.00 0.61
CA ASP A 224 5.84 -1.72 1.57
C ASP A 224 6.88 -0.83 0.89
N VAL A 225 7.07 0.37 1.44
CA VAL A 225 7.98 1.34 0.82
C VAL A 225 9.45 0.95 0.94
N ASP A 226 9.79 -0.07 1.73
CA ASP A 226 11.17 -0.56 1.88
C ASP A 226 11.71 -1.25 0.62
N VAL A 227 10.83 -1.62 -0.31
CA VAL A 227 11.22 -2.03 -1.68
C VAL A 227 12.03 -0.95 -2.40
N CYS A 228 11.84 0.32 -2.03
CA CYS A 228 12.53 1.45 -2.60
C CYS A 228 13.95 1.60 -2.05
N ASP A 229 14.82 2.21 -2.87
CA ASP A 229 16.16 2.58 -2.43
C ASP A 229 16.13 3.47 -1.18
N ARG A 230 17.03 3.21 -0.22
CA ARG A 230 17.12 3.99 1.01
C ARG A 230 17.25 5.50 0.80
N SER A 231 17.85 5.93 -0.30
CA SER A 231 17.95 7.36 -0.63
C SER A 231 16.61 7.96 -1.04
N VAL A 232 15.67 7.13 -1.50
CA VAL A 232 14.30 7.52 -1.85
C VAL A 232 13.43 7.58 -0.60
N VAL A 233 13.56 6.58 0.28
CA VAL A 233 12.71 6.41 1.48
C VAL A 233 13.56 6.37 2.77
N PRO A 234 14.25 7.46 3.14
CA PRO A 234 15.10 7.48 4.32
C PRO A 234 14.33 7.26 5.64
N ALA A 235 13.04 7.51 5.67
CA ALA A 235 12.17 7.31 6.83
C ALA A 235 11.65 5.86 6.97
N CYS A 236 11.98 4.97 6.07
CA CYS A 236 11.63 3.56 6.22
C CYS A 236 12.73 2.82 7.00
N PRO A 237 12.46 2.25 8.19
CA PRO A 237 13.50 1.62 9.02
C PRO A 237 14.26 0.51 8.31
N ALA A 238 13.55 -0.34 7.57
CA ALA A 238 14.10 -1.54 6.93
C ALA A 238 14.62 -1.31 5.49
N SER A 239 14.42 -0.13 4.89
CA SER A 239 14.88 0.15 3.53
C SER A 239 16.40 0.01 3.37
N MET A 240 16.83 -0.50 2.21
CA MET A 240 18.23 -0.79 1.91
C MET A 240 18.71 -0.04 0.66
N PRO A 241 20.03 0.25 0.54
CA PRO A 241 20.62 0.70 -0.72
C PRO A 241 20.41 -0.34 -1.84
N GLY A 242 20.03 0.11 -3.03
CA GLY A 242 19.83 -0.76 -4.19
C GLY A 242 18.39 -1.14 -4.47
N GLY A 243 17.42 -0.56 -3.75
CA GLY A 243 16.00 -0.71 -4.02
C GLY A 243 15.53 -0.07 -5.34
N ILE A 244 14.23 -0.09 -5.60
CA ILE A 244 13.66 0.56 -6.77
C ILE A 244 13.56 2.08 -6.59
N SER A 245 13.33 2.79 -7.69
CA SER A 245 13.14 4.24 -7.68
C SER A 245 11.71 4.65 -7.28
N ALA A 246 11.54 5.92 -6.92
CA ALA A 246 10.23 6.51 -6.71
C ALA A 246 9.32 6.42 -7.95
N ASP A 247 9.89 6.52 -9.14
CA ASP A 247 9.13 6.43 -10.39
C ASP A 247 8.59 5.02 -10.62
N GLU A 248 9.41 3.99 -10.33
CA GLU A 248 9.01 2.59 -10.48
C GLU A 248 7.85 2.20 -9.56
N ILE A 249 7.90 2.54 -8.27
CA ILE A 249 6.79 2.22 -7.35
C ILE A 249 5.53 3.03 -7.67
N ARG A 250 5.65 4.28 -8.10
CA ARG A 250 4.52 5.11 -8.55
C ARG A 250 3.85 4.49 -9.77
N GLN A 251 4.63 4.08 -10.77
CA GLN A 251 4.11 3.37 -11.94
C GLN A 251 3.40 2.07 -11.52
N GLY A 252 3.97 1.31 -10.58
CA GLY A 252 3.36 0.12 -10.01
C GLY A 252 1.99 0.42 -9.38
N ALA A 253 1.91 1.43 -8.51
CA ALA A 253 0.67 1.83 -7.85
C ALA A 253 -0.44 2.21 -8.84
N PHE A 254 -0.10 3.00 -9.87
CA PHE A 254 -1.05 3.35 -10.94
C PHE A 254 -1.55 2.12 -11.68
N LEU A 255 -0.64 1.27 -12.19
CA LEU A 255 -0.98 0.11 -13.02
C LEU A 255 -1.82 -0.91 -12.25
N LEU A 256 -1.49 -1.15 -10.98
CA LEU A 256 -2.26 -2.04 -10.10
C LEU A 256 -3.67 -1.48 -9.89
N ALA A 257 -3.79 -0.20 -9.50
CA ALA A 257 -5.09 0.42 -9.27
C ALA A 257 -5.95 0.58 -10.55
N ALA A 258 -5.36 0.54 -11.73
CA ALA A 258 -6.06 0.53 -13.01
C ALA A 258 -6.72 -0.81 -13.33
N ASP A 259 -6.33 -1.91 -12.69
CA ASP A 259 -6.98 -3.22 -12.84
C ASP A 259 -8.23 -3.32 -11.95
N THR A 260 -9.35 -3.72 -12.55
CA THR A 260 -10.65 -3.80 -11.84
C THR A 260 -10.70 -4.84 -10.74
N ARG A 261 -9.81 -5.84 -10.76
CA ARG A 261 -9.68 -6.89 -9.74
C ARG A 261 -8.99 -6.39 -8.48
N VAL A 262 -8.17 -5.33 -8.56
CA VAL A 262 -7.54 -4.72 -7.39
C VAL A 262 -8.59 -3.92 -6.62
N ARG A 263 -8.85 -4.35 -5.38
CA ARG A 263 -9.92 -3.82 -4.53
C ARG A 263 -9.39 -3.06 -3.32
N ALA A 264 -8.19 -3.38 -2.87
CA ALA A 264 -7.56 -2.69 -1.76
C ALA A 264 -6.05 -2.60 -1.96
N ILE A 265 -5.47 -1.51 -1.47
CA ILE A 265 -4.03 -1.25 -1.45
C ILE A 265 -3.70 -0.73 -0.05
N ASP A 266 -2.64 -1.22 0.59
CA ASP A 266 -2.03 -0.52 1.71
C ASP A 266 -0.70 0.12 1.31
N ILE A 267 -0.25 1.08 2.13
CA ILE A 267 1.04 1.77 2.01
C ILE A 267 1.65 1.79 3.41
N THR A 268 2.78 1.11 3.59
CA THR A 268 3.30 0.74 4.91
C THR A 268 4.77 1.10 5.11
N GLU A 269 5.28 0.89 6.33
CA GLU A 269 6.69 0.97 6.75
C GLU A 269 7.31 2.37 6.68
N ILE A 270 6.54 3.39 7.05
CA ILE A 270 7.03 4.79 7.11
C ILE A 270 7.06 5.28 8.55
N ASP A 271 8.22 5.71 9.02
CA ASP A 271 8.37 6.49 10.25
C ASP A 271 8.39 7.98 9.92
N ALA A 272 7.23 8.61 9.90
CA ALA A 272 7.10 10.01 9.52
C ALA A 272 7.89 10.97 10.44
N ALA A 273 8.20 10.55 11.68
CA ALA A 273 8.99 11.37 12.63
C ALA A 273 10.48 11.39 12.26
N LEU A 274 10.97 10.36 11.58
CA LEU A 274 12.36 10.23 11.16
C LEU A 274 12.61 10.63 9.70
N ASP A 275 11.61 11.16 9.00
CA ASP A 275 11.80 11.56 7.61
C ASP A 275 12.79 12.72 7.48
N SER A 276 13.44 12.77 6.32
CA SER A 276 14.35 13.85 5.97
C SER A 276 13.65 15.22 6.02
N PRO A 277 14.38 16.34 6.18
CA PRO A 277 13.78 17.68 6.29
C PRO A 277 12.87 18.05 5.12
N ASP A 278 13.06 17.45 3.94
CA ASP A 278 12.22 17.63 2.75
C ASP A 278 11.00 16.70 2.72
N GLN A 279 10.84 15.82 3.72
CA GLN A 279 9.73 14.88 3.87
C GLN A 279 9.53 13.96 2.65
N ARG A 280 10.62 13.50 2.02
CA ARG A 280 10.52 12.79 0.73
C ARG A 280 9.79 11.46 0.81
N THR A 281 9.90 10.72 1.92
CA THR A 281 9.19 9.45 2.12
C THR A 281 7.69 9.67 2.25
N VAL A 282 7.29 10.59 3.14
CA VAL A 282 5.87 10.95 3.33
C VAL A 282 5.26 11.52 2.05
N ARG A 283 6.03 12.33 1.31
CA ARG A 283 5.60 12.86 0.00
C ARG A 283 5.44 11.76 -1.05
N LEU A 284 6.30 10.76 -1.04
CA LEU A 284 6.15 9.60 -1.92
C LEU A 284 4.85 8.87 -1.58
N ALA A 285 4.56 8.59 -0.31
CA ALA A 285 3.30 7.95 0.08
C ALA A 285 2.07 8.75 -0.38
N ALA A 286 2.08 10.06 -0.24
CA ALA A 286 1.01 10.92 -0.76
C ALA A 286 0.86 10.80 -2.29
N LEU A 287 1.98 10.68 -3.03
CA LEU A 287 1.94 10.42 -4.46
C LEU A 287 1.40 9.02 -4.78
N LEU A 288 1.73 7.99 -3.99
CA LEU A 288 1.17 6.64 -4.18
C LEU A 288 -0.36 6.63 -4.03
N VAL A 289 -0.90 7.39 -3.06
CA VAL A 289 -2.36 7.60 -2.95
C VAL A 289 -2.94 8.23 -4.23
N LEU A 290 -2.26 9.24 -4.77
CA LEU A 290 -2.73 9.93 -6.00
C LEU A 290 -2.56 9.07 -7.25
N GLU A 291 -1.52 8.24 -7.34
CA GLU A 291 -1.37 7.25 -8.43
C GLU A 291 -2.47 6.19 -8.37
N ALA A 292 -2.77 5.67 -7.18
CA ALA A 292 -3.88 4.72 -7.00
C ALA A 292 -5.23 5.36 -7.36
N ALA A 293 -5.46 6.61 -6.96
CA ALA A 293 -6.65 7.37 -7.34
C ALA A 293 -6.75 7.58 -8.86
N THR A 294 -5.61 7.88 -9.51
CA THR A 294 -5.54 8.08 -10.97
C THR A 294 -5.79 6.76 -11.70
N GLY A 295 -5.25 5.63 -11.20
CA GLY A 295 -5.52 4.29 -11.74
C GLY A 295 -7.00 3.93 -11.65
N LEU A 296 -7.64 4.18 -10.49
CA LEU A 296 -9.09 4.00 -10.36
C LEU A 296 -9.86 4.89 -11.34
N ALA A 297 -9.55 6.18 -11.43
CA ALA A 297 -10.22 7.09 -12.34
C ALA A 297 -10.08 6.64 -13.80
N SER A 298 -8.90 6.16 -14.19
CA SER A 298 -8.63 5.61 -15.53
C SER A 298 -9.54 4.42 -15.86
N ARG A 299 -9.66 3.44 -14.95
CA ARG A 299 -10.53 2.27 -15.19
C ARG A 299 -12.02 2.60 -15.18
N LEU A 300 -12.44 3.66 -14.45
CA LEU A 300 -13.82 4.10 -14.43
C LEU A 300 -14.22 4.83 -15.74
N ALA A 301 -13.29 5.52 -16.38
CA ALA A 301 -13.51 6.19 -17.65
C ALA A 301 -13.69 5.20 -18.82
N LEU A 302 -13.37 3.92 -18.64
CA LEU A 302 -13.53 2.86 -19.65
C LEU A 302 -14.88 2.10 -19.51
N LEU A 303 -15.65 2.37 -18.46
CA LEU A 303 -16.97 1.79 -18.19
C LEU A 303 -18.10 2.67 -18.72
#